data_ef471e1b8e07aa5a16ad9b5d2a615442
#
_entry.id   ef471e1b8e07aa5a16ad9b5d2a615442
#
_cell.length_a   1.000
_cell.length_b   1.000
_cell.length_c   1.000
_cell.angle_alpha   90.00
_cell.angle_beta   90.00
_cell.angle_gamma   90.00
#
_symmetry.space_group_name_H-M   'P 1'
#
loop_
_entity.id
_entity.type
_entity.pdbx_description
1 polymer ?
#
loop_
_entity_poly.entity_id
_entity_poly.type
_entity_poly.pdbx_seq_one_letter_code
_entity_poly.pdbx_strand_id
1 'polypeptide(L)'
;MKTDDKYLLCEQNWVFYTLILVSGFWGAFTYLLRGNVFCNAQTGNVVLLGLAIGSGEVWQAIYYVIPIGAYLAGAFISELLPNPIKHSLMIRWDTLLIGIEVIVVLVLGFIPDSYPVQISQVAINFIASMQFATFRQAQGTPMATTFEIGRAHV
;
A
#
# COMPACT_ATOMS: atom_id res chain seq x y z
N MET A 1 24.14 -8.94 -7.54
CA MET A 1 22.78 -9.11 -8.08
C MET A 1 22.81 -8.59 -9.52
N LYS A 2 22.64 -9.45 -10.54
CA LYS A 2 22.66 -9.01 -11.94
C LYS A 2 21.35 -8.28 -12.23
N THR A 3 21.43 -7.00 -12.61
CA THR A 3 20.33 -6.28 -13.23
C THR A 3 20.18 -6.80 -14.65
N ASP A 4 18.98 -7.19 -15.04
CA ASP A 4 18.70 -7.58 -16.42
C ASP A 4 18.40 -6.28 -17.19
N ASP A 5 19.33 -5.84 -18.05
CA ASP A 5 19.25 -4.58 -18.80
C ASP A 5 18.04 -4.51 -19.76
N LYS A 6 17.33 -5.63 -19.92
CA LYS A 6 16.14 -5.72 -20.76
C LYS A 6 14.90 -5.04 -20.13
N TYR A 7 14.86 -4.90 -18.81
CA TYR A 7 13.71 -4.38 -18.07
C TYR A 7 14.04 -3.09 -17.35
N LEU A 8 13.02 -2.27 -17.12
CA LEU A 8 13.15 -1.05 -16.33
C LEU A 8 13.59 -1.36 -14.90
N LEU A 9 14.32 -0.43 -14.27
CA LEU A 9 14.82 -0.63 -12.90
C LEU A 9 13.68 -0.93 -11.92
N CYS A 10 12.52 -0.25 -12.07
CA CYS A 10 11.33 -0.47 -11.25
C CYS A 10 10.66 -1.84 -11.48
N GLU A 11 10.98 -2.54 -12.57
CA GLU A 11 10.46 -3.87 -12.89
C GLU A 11 11.41 -5.00 -12.50
N GLN A 12 12.55 -4.68 -11.88
CA GLN A 12 13.50 -5.69 -11.43
C GLN A 12 12.94 -6.47 -10.24
N ASN A 13 13.13 -7.79 -10.23
CA ASN A 13 12.64 -8.67 -9.17
C ASN A 13 13.06 -8.23 -7.77
N TRP A 14 14.29 -7.73 -7.60
CA TRP A 14 14.77 -7.29 -6.29
C TRP A 14 14.00 -6.10 -5.74
N VAL A 15 13.52 -5.19 -6.63
CA VAL A 15 12.65 -4.07 -6.24
C VAL A 15 11.34 -4.62 -5.67
N PHE A 16 10.73 -5.59 -6.36
CA PHE A 16 9.49 -6.22 -5.90
C PHE A 16 9.67 -6.96 -4.57
N TYR A 17 10.73 -7.74 -4.40
CA TYR A 17 11.01 -8.39 -3.11
C TYR A 17 11.18 -7.39 -1.98
N THR A 18 11.85 -6.27 -2.23
CA THR A 18 12.00 -5.20 -1.25
C THR A 18 10.65 -4.58 -0.91
N LEU A 19 9.82 -4.26 -1.91
CA LEU A 19 8.50 -3.66 -1.71
C LEU A 19 7.55 -4.62 -0.97
N ILE A 20 7.56 -5.92 -1.28
CA ILE A 20 6.77 -6.93 -0.55
C ILE A 20 7.20 -6.99 0.92
N LEU A 21 8.50 -6.99 1.20
CA LEU A 21 9.03 -7.01 2.57
C LEU A 21 8.60 -5.75 3.34
N VAL A 22 8.74 -4.58 2.73
CA VAL A 22 8.31 -3.30 3.33
C VAL A 22 6.80 -3.28 3.54
N SER A 23 6.02 -3.75 2.58
CA SER A 23 4.55 -3.85 2.69
C SER A 23 4.13 -4.81 3.81
N GLY A 24 4.82 -5.93 3.98
CA GLY A 24 4.61 -6.84 5.11
C GLY A 24 4.89 -6.17 6.46
N PHE A 25 5.98 -5.40 6.55
CA PHE A 25 6.29 -4.61 7.73
C PHE A 25 5.21 -3.56 8.04
N TRP A 26 4.73 -2.83 7.04
CA TRP A 26 3.62 -1.88 7.22
C TRP A 26 2.34 -2.57 7.68
N GLY A 27 2.03 -3.75 7.11
CA GLY A 27 0.87 -4.55 7.54
C GLY A 27 0.97 -4.94 9.02
N ALA A 28 2.13 -5.41 9.46
CA ALA A 28 2.38 -5.73 10.86
C ALA A 28 2.30 -4.48 11.76
N PHE A 29 2.92 -3.37 11.35
CA PHE A 29 2.89 -2.11 12.07
C PHE A 29 1.47 -1.59 12.28
N THR A 30 0.67 -1.51 11.21
CA THR A 30 -0.71 -1.01 11.30
C THR A 30 -1.60 -1.94 12.12
N TYR A 31 -1.44 -3.25 11.97
CA TYR A 31 -2.24 -4.20 12.70
C TYR A 31 -1.89 -4.27 14.19
N LEU A 32 -0.60 -4.35 14.54
CA LEU A 32 -0.17 -4.52 15.93
C LEU A 32 -0.15 -3.22 16.73
N LEU A 33 0.21 -2.10 16.09
CA LEU A 33 0.50 -0.85 16.80
C LEU A 33 -0.48 0.28 16.46
N ARG A 34 -1.30 0.12 15.44
CA ARG A 34 -2.19 1.18 14.97
C ARG A 34 -3.65 0.72 14.79
N GLY A 35 -4.14 -0.09 15.77
CA GLY A 35 -5.57 -0.35 15.93
C GLY A 35 -6.15 -1.48 15.06
N ASN A 36 -5.40 -2.54 14.84
CA ASN A 36 -5.84 -3.80 14.23
C ASN A 36 -6.43 -3.67 12.81
N VAL A 37 -5.85 -2.78 12.01
CA VAL A 37 -6.23 -2.57 10.61
C VAL A 37 -5.07 -2.94 9.70
N PHE A 38 -5.33 -3.68 8.65
CA PHE A 38 -4.31 -4.00 7.64
C PHE A 38 -4.19 -2.85 6.62
N CYS A 39 -2.97 -2.41 6.31
CA CYS A 39 -2.75 -1.41 5.27
C CYS A 39 -2.79 -2.01 3.85
N ASN A 40 -2.51 -3.28 3.71
CA ASN A 40 -2.36 -3.97 2.41
C ASN A 40 -3.39 -5.09 2.21
N ALA A 41 -3.87 -5.75 3.28
CA ALA A 41 -4.81 -6.86 3.21
C ALA A 41 -6.26 -6.37 3.36
N GLN A 42 -6.80 -5.69 2.34
CA GLN A 42 -8.16 -5.12 2.41
C GLN A 42 -9.25 -6.17 2.58
N THR A 43 -9.04 -7.39 2.10
CA THR A 43 -9.96 -8.51 2.38
C THR A 43 -10.09 -8.78 3.88
N GLY A 44 -8.98 -8.67 4.64
CA GLY A 44 -9.01 -8.76 6.09
C GLY A 44 -9.82 -7.63 6.73
N ASN A 45 -9.66 -6.40 6.27
CA ASN A 45 -10.43 -5.25 6.75
C ASN A 45 -11.94 -5.41 6.46
N VAL A 46 -12.29 -5.95 5.28
CA VAL A 46 -13.70 -6.25 4.93
C VAL A 46 -14.29 -7.33 5.84
N VAL A 47 -13.52 -8.35 6.20
CA VAL A 47 -13.96 -9.36 7.19
C VAL A 47 -14.20 -8.72 8.55
N LEU A 48 -13.27 -7.88 9.04
CA LEU A 48 -13.43 -7.17 10.30
C LEU A 48 -14.65 -6.22 10.30
N LEU A 49 -14.88 -5.54 9.18
CA LEU A 49 -16.08 -4.74 8.95
C LEU A 49 -17.35 -5.59 9.03
N GLY A 50 -17.37 -6.75 8.35
CA GLY A 50 -18.50 -7.68 8.37
C GLY A 50 -18.80 -8.20 9.78
N LEU A 51 -17.77 -8.53 10.56
CA LEU A 51 -17.91 -8.95 11.95
C LEU A 51 -18.51 -7.84 12.82
N ALA A 52 -18.02 -6.58 12.67
CA ALA A 52 -18.55 -5.44 13.41
C ALA A 52 -20.03 -5.18 13.09
N ILE A 53 -20.42 -5.26 11.82
CA ILE A 53 -21.83 -5.13 11.40
C ILE A 53 -22.67 -6.25 12.00
N GLY A 54 -22.20 -7.50 11.92
CA GLY A 54 -22.90 -8.67 12.45
C GLY A 54 -23.09 -8.63 13.96
N SER A 55 -22.16 -8.01 14.69
CA SER A 55 -22.23 -7.80 16.14
C SER A 55 -23.04 -6.55 16.53
N GLY A 56 -23.52 -5.74 15.58
CA GLY A 56 -24.23 -4.51 15.84
C GLY A 56 -23.35 -3.34 16.32
N GLU A 57 -22.04 -3.47 16.19
CA GLU A 57 -21.06 -2.47 16.64
C GLU A 57 -20.83 -1.39 15.56
N VAL A 58 -21.77 -0.46 15.43
CA VAL A 58 -21.77 0.57 14.37
C VAL A 58 -20.51 1.42 14.37
N TRP A 59 -20.01 1.82 15.53
CA TRP A 59 -18.79 2.63 15.62
C TRP A 59 -17.56 1.87 15.15
N GLN A 60 -17.47 0.59 15.46
CA GLN A 60 -16.40 -0.29 14.98
C GLN A 60 -16.49 -0.50 13.47
N ALA A 61 -17.72 -0.62 12.94
CA ALA A 61 -17.92 -0.71 11.49
C ALA A 61 -17.41 0.56 10.78
N ILE A 62 -17.76 1.75 11.25
CA ILE A 62 -17.27 3.03 10.73
C ILE A 62 -15.74 3.08 10.79
N TYR A 63 -15.15 2.62 11.89
CA TYR A 63 -13.71 2.57 12.09
C TYR A 63 -12.99 1.79 10.98
N TYR A 64 -13.55 0.66 10.52
CA TYR A 64 -12.97 -0.13 9.43
C TYR A 64 -13.26 0.44 8.03
N VAL A 65 -14.35 1.18 7.84
CA VAL A 65 -14.67 1.85 6.56
C VAL A 65 -13.64 2.92 6.21
N ILE A 66 -13.11 3.65 7.20
CA ILE A 66 -12.15 4.75 6.99
C ILE A 66 -10.88 4.28 6.24
N PRO A 67 -10.11 3.28 6.72
CA PRO A 67 -8.92 2.82 6.02
C PRO A 67 -9.22 2.14 4.68
N ILE A 68 -10.36 1.44 4.55
CA ILE A 68 -10.81 0.89 3.26
C ILE A 68 -11.04 2.03 2.27
N GLY A 69 -11.74 3.09 2.68
CA GLY A 69 -11.96 4.27 1.87
C GLY A 69 -10.66 4.98 1.47
N ALA A 70 -9.70 5.10 2.37
CA ALA A 70 -8.39 5.66 2.09
C ALA A 70 -7.62 4.83 1.05
N TYR A 71 -7.67 3.50 1.15
CA TYR A 71 -7.08 2.59 0.17
C TYR A 71 -7.71 2.75 -1.21
N LEU A 72 -9.04 2.76 -1.29
CA LEU A 72 -9.77 2.97 -2.55
C LEU A 72 -9.44 4.32 -3.17
N ALA A 73 -9.37 5.39 -2.36
CA ALA A 73 -9.01 6.73 -2.82
C ALA A 73 -7.59 6.79 -3.40
N GLY A 74 -6.61 6.17 -2.76
CA GLY A 74 -5.24 6.12 -3.25
C GLY A 74 -5.13 5.34 -4.57
N ALA A 75 -5.79 4.20 -4.69
CA ALA A 75 -5.85 3.43 -5.93
C ALA A 75 -6.51 4.24 -7.06
N PHE A 76 -7.65 4.88 -6.78
CA PHE A 76 -8.38 5.69 -7.74
C PHE A 76 -7.55 6.90 -8.22
N ILE A 77 -6.90 7.61 -7.31
CA ILE A 77 -6.03 8.74 -7.66
C ILE A 77 -4.85 8.28 -8.51
N SER A 78 -4.24 7.15 -8.17
CA SER A 78 -3.14 6.59 -8.96
C SER A 78 -3.56 6.26 -10.41
N GLU A 79 -4.80 5.80 -10.62
CA GLU A 79 -5.34 5.53 -11.96
C GLU A 79 -5.74 6.82 -12.71
N LEU A 80 -6.24 7.82 -11.99
CA LEU A 80 -6.61 9.10 -12.60
C LEU A 80 -5.41 9.92 -13.05
N LEU A 81 -4.21 9.68 -12.50
CA LEU A 81 -3.00 10.38 -12.93
C LEU A 81 -2.67 10.00 -14.38
N PRO A 82 -2.84 10.93 -15.34
CA PRO A 82 -2.64 10.62 -16.75
C PRO A 82 -1.19 10.27 -17.04
N ASN A 83 -0.99 9.33 -17.95
CA ASN A 83 0.35 8.93 -18.42
C ASN A 83 1.26 10.10 -18.81
N PRO A 84 0.77 11.21 -19.46
CA PRO A 84 1.59 12.37 -19.75
C PRO A 84 2.19 13.03 -18.51
N ILE A 85 1.46 13.10 -17.41
CA ILE A 85 1.98 13.66 -16.15
C ILE A 85 3.06 12.75 -15.58
N LYS A 86 2.84 11.44 -15.60
CA LYS A 86 3.83 10.44 -15.17
C LYS A 86 5.13 10.48 -15.98
N HIS A 87 5.06 10.87 -17.26
CA HIS A 87 6.21 10.98 -18.17
C HIS A 87 6.81 12.40 -18.26
N SER A 88 6.06 13.44 -17.89
CA SER A 88 6.51 14.84 -17.97
C SER A 88 7.39 15.27 -16.78
N LEU A 89 7.44 14.48 -15.70
CA LEU A 89 8.27 14.78 -14.55
C LEU A 89 9.74 14.53 -14.88
N MET A 90 10.62 15.40 -14.42
CA MET A 90 12.10 15.20 -14.52
C MET A 90 12.55 13.93 -13.79
N ILE A 91 11.78 13.50 -12.78
CA ILE A 91 11.98 12.27 -12.01
C ILE A 91 10.86 11.31 -12.41
N ARG A 92 11.19 10.05 -12.60
CA ARG A 92 10.20 9.01 -12.90
C ARG A 92 9.17 8.91 -11.77
N TRP A 93 7.90 8.67 -12.14
CA TRP A 93 6.79 8.58 -11.19
C TRP A 93 7.01 7.52 -10.10
N ASP A 94 7.52 6.35 -10.46
CA ASP A 94 7.84 5.27 -9.54
C ASP A 94 8.85 5.70 -8.46
N THR A 95 9.91 6.42 -8.85
CA THR A 95 10.92 6.94 -7.92
C THR A 95 10.34 8.04 -7.02
N LEU A 96 9.53 8.94 -7.60
CA LEU A 96 8.86 9.98 -6.82
C LEU A 96 7.92 9.38 -5.76
N LEU A 97 7.15 8.38 -6.12
CA LEU A 97 6.23 7.70 -5.21
C LEU A 97 6.98 7.07 -4.03
N ILE A 98 8.04 6.32 -4.30
CA ILE A 98 8.89 5.75 -3.21
C ILE A 98 9.44 6.86 -2.31
N GLY A 99 9.87 7.98 -2.90
CA GLY A 99 10.32 9.15 -2.11
C GLY A 99 9.22 9.69 -1.18
N ILE A 100 8.01 9.82 -1.69
CA ILE A 100 6.84 10.22 -0.88
C ILE A 100 6.56 9.20 0.22
N GLU A 101 6.58 7.91 -0.08
CA GLU A 101 6.38 6.84 0.90
C GLU A 101 7.39 6.92 2.06
N VAL A 102 8.67 7.10 1.73
CA VAL A 102 9.72 7.27 2.75
C VAL A 102 9.44 8.49 3.63
N ILE A 103 9.08 9.63 3.04
CA ILE A 103 8.77 10.85 3.80
C ILE A 103 7.55 10.63 4.72
N VAL A 104 6.47 10.04 4.19
CA VAL A 104 5.25 9.76 4.97
C VAL A 104 5.58 8.84 6.16
N VAL A 105 6.30 7.75 5.92
CA VAL A 105 6.66 6.80 6.98
C VAL A 105 7.57 7.45 8.04
N LEU A 106 8.53 8.27 7.63
CA LEU A 106 9.36 9.03 8.57
C LEU A 106 8.52 9.98 9.42
N VAL A 107 7.62 10.76 8.80
CA VAL A 107 6.71 11.66 9.53
C VAL A 107 5.85 10.87 10.52
N LEU A 108 5.27 9.75 10.10
CA LEU A 108 4.44 8.90 10.95
C LEU A 108 5.22 8.29 12.13
N GLY A 109 6.52 8.03 11.94
CA GLY A 109 7.41 7.55 12.99
C GLY A 109 7.64 8.57 14.12
N PHE A 110 7.48 9.87 13.84
CA PHE A 110 7.58 10.94 14.83
C PHE A 110 6.23 11.32 15.48
N ILE A 111 5.11 10.75 15.01
CA ILE A 111 3.80 11.03 15.61
C ILE A 111 3.69 10.30 16.95
N PRO A 112 3.51 11.04 18.07
CA PRO A 112 3.31 10.44 19.39
C PRO A 112 2.04 9.59 19.45
N ASP A 113 2.03 8.57 20.32
CA ASP A 113 0.88 7.68 20.51
C ASP A 113 -0.36 8.38 21.09
N SER A 114 -0.24 9.64 21.53
CA SER A 114 -1.37 10.49 21.96
C SER A 114 -2.27 10.94 20.81
N TYR A 115 -1.79 10.84 19.54
CA TYR A 115 -2.59 11.20 18.38
C TYR A 115 -3.50 10.06 17.94
N PRO A 116 -4.64 10.36 17.26
CA PRO A 116 -5.55 9.34 16.76
C PRO A 116 -4.84 8.37 15.80
N VAL A 117 -4.97 7.08 16.06
CA VAL A 117 -4.34 6.01 15.24
C VAL A 117 -4.81 6.04 13.79
N GLN A 118 -6.00 6.59 13.53
CA GLN A 118 -6.59 6.74 12.20
C GLN A 118 -5.71 7.55 11.25
N ILE A 119 -4.94 8.52 11.76
CA ILE A 119 -4.01 9.32 10.94
C ILE A 119 -3.00 8.39 10.25
N SER A 120 -2.37 7.52 11.04
CA SER A 120 -1.42 6.55 10.50
C SER A 120 -2.09 5.51 9.60
N GLN A 121 -3.29 5.04 9.97
CA GLN A 121 -4.05 4.08 9.16
C GLN A 121 -4.40 4.65 7.79
N VAL A 122 -4.96 5.87 7.74
CA VAL A 122 -5.34 6.55 6.48
C VAL A 122 -4.12 6.78 5.61
N ALA A 123 -3.06 7.35 6.18
CA ALA A 123 -1.85 7.67 5.43
C ALA A 123 -1.20 6.42 4.82
N ILE A 124 -0.99 5.36 5.62
CA ILE A 124 -0.34 4.14 5.14
C ILE A 124 -1.23 3.38 4.17
N ASN A 125 -2.55 3.28 4.41
CA ASN A 125 -3.48 2.64 3.46
C ASN A 125 -3.48 3.37 2.11
N PHE A 126 -3.47 4.70 2.12
CA PHE A 126 -3.44 5.52 0.93
C PHE A 126 -2.17 5.29 0.11
N ILE A 127 -0.98 5.38 0.73
CA ILE A 127 0.29 5.18 0.01
C ILE A 127 0.48 3.72 -0.43
N ALA A 128 0.09 2.74 0.39
CA ALA A 128 0.17 1.33 0.04
C ALA A 128 -0.68 1.00 -1.20
N SER A 129 -1.85 1.61 -1.35
CA SER A 129 -2.67 1.45 -2.54
C SER A 129 -2.07 2.10 -3.78
N MET A 130 -1.42 3.26 -3.64
CA MET A 130 -0.68 3.90 -4.74
C MET A 130 0.52 3.06 -5.17
N GLN A 131 1.26 2.46 -4.23
CA GLN A 131 2.33 1.52 -4.50
C GLN A 131 1.81 0.31 -5.28
N PHE A 132 0.72 -0.30 -4.84
CA PHE A 132 0.07 -1.42 -5.52
C PHE A 132 -0.34 -1.06 -6.95
N ALA A 133 -0.94 0.11 -7.15
CA ALA A 133 -1.39 0.58 -8.46
C ALA A 133 -0.23 0.96 -9.40
N THR A 134 0.94 1.31 -8.87
CA THR A 134 2.10 1.72 -9.65
C THR A 134 3.00 0.54 -10.02
N PHE A 135 3.26 -0.37 -9.08
CA PHE A 135 4.16 -1.52 -9.27
C PHE A 135 3.35 -2.79 -9.54
N ARG A 136 2.98 -3.01 -10.82
CA ARG A 136 2.08 -4.09 -11.25
C ARG A 136 2.75 -5.27 -11.91
N GLN A 137 4.02 -5.13 -12.30
CA GLN A 137 4.73 -6.18 -13.01
C GLN A 137 6.21 -6.22 -12.65
N ALA A 138 6.77 -7.42 -12.57
CA ALA A 138 8.19 -7.66 -12.47
C ALA A 138 8.65 -8.48 -13.67
N GLN A 139 9.61 -7.96 -14.43
CA GLN A 139 10.18 -8.62 -15.61
C GLN A 139 9.12 -9.17 -16.59
N GLY A 140 8.07 -8.35 -16.85
CA GLY A 140 6.99 -8.73 -17.77
C GLY A 140 5.96 -9.71 -17.16
N THR A 141 6.10 -10.05 -15.89
CA THR A 141 5.16 -10.91 -15.15
C THR A 141 4.29 -10.05 -14.25
N PRO A 142 2.95 -10.14 -14.34
CA PRO A 142 2.07 -9.46 -13.39
C PRO A 142 2.38 -9.90 -11.96
N MET A 143 2.62 -8.96 -11.07
CA MET A 143 2.91 -9.19 -9.65
C MET A 143 2.22 -8.14 -8.80
N ALA A 144 1.93 -8.51 -7.54
CA ALA A 144 1.41 -7.60 -6.54
C ALA A 144 2.47 -7.34 -5.47
N THR A 145 2.72 -6.07 -5.15
CA THR A 145 3.68 -5.68 -4.11
C THR A 145 3.10 -5.80 -2.70
N THR A 146 1.77 -5.97 -2.58
CA THR A 146 1.08 -6.02 -1.29
C THR A 146 0.71 -7.43 -0.85
N PHE A 147 0.77 -8.41 -1.76
CA PHE A 147 0.50 -9.82 -1.47
C PHE A 147 1.50 -10.72 -2.17
N GLU A 148 1.99 -11.70 -1.47
CA GLU A 148 2.67 -12.83 -2.07
C GLU A 148 1.61 -13.83 -2.58
N ILE A 149 1.15 -13.63 -3.81
CA ILE A 149 0.35 -14.65 -4.50
C ILE A 149 1.34 -15.54 -5.21
N GLY A 150 1.63 -16.70 -4.63
CA GLY A 150 2.40 -17.74 -5.29
C GLY A 150 1.77 -18.07 -6.64
N ARG A 151 2.54 -18.00 -7.72
CA ARG A 151 2.11 -18.53 -9.02
C ARG A 151 1.85 -20.01 -8.87
N ALA A 152 0.62 -20.42 -9.03
CA ALA A 152 0.35 -21.80 -9.41
C ALA A 152 0.93 -21.97 -10.83
N HIS A 153 2.04 -22.67 -10.94
CA HIS A 153 2.50 -23.16 -12.21
C HIS A 153 1.46 -24.18 -12.70
N VAL A 154 0.67 -23.79 -13.68
CA VAL A 154 -0.10 -24.68 -14.51
C VAL A 154 0.77 -25.09 -15.68
#